data_dd30de3f787f6c5e8928066b09aee4ec
#
_entry.id   dd30de3f787f6c5e8928066b09aee4ec
#
_cell.length_a   1.000
_cell.length_b   1.000
_cell.length_c   1.000
_cell.angle_alpha   90.00
_cell.angle_beta   90.00
_cell.angle_gamma   90.00
#
_symmetry.space_group_name_H-M   'P 1'
#
loop_
_entity.id
_entity.type
_entity.pdbx_description
1 polymer ?
#
loop_
_entity_poly.entity_id
_entity_poly.type
_entity_poly.pdbx_seq_one_letter_code
_entity_poly.pdbx_strand_id
1 'polypeptide(L)'
;MHIYVDETKQRDYLLVASVHVSTDLTALRQTVRGLLLPGQRYLHMKDEKDGRKRTIAQAFVDAGVQATVYRAGSHHRNERQRRSACLEALVQDHAALTEARIILDEDETMVKFDNQKLIEYTRAAGCRDTLRYEHKQSHAEALLAVPDAIAWCWAKGGPWRTLIGPAVTAIRDV
;
A
#
# COMPACT_ATOMS: atom_id res chain seq x y z
N MET A 1 2.61 -4.23 -14.51
CA MET A 1 2.51 -3.26 -13.41
C MET A 1 2.29 -4.01 -12.10
N HIS A 2 2.98 -3.61 -11.01
CA HIS A 2 2.80 -4.19 -9.67
C HIS A 2 2.34 -3.10 -8.71
N ILE A 3 1.33 -3.41 -7.91
CA ILE A 3 0.68 -2.48 -6.98
C ILE A 3 0.73 -3.11 -5.60
N TYR A 4 1.52 -2.55 -4.70
CA TYR A 4 1.63 -3.02 -3.32
C TYR A 4 0.73 -2.20 -2.43
N VAL A 5 -0.04 -2.87 -1.58
CA VAL A 5 -1.14 -2.26 -0.83
C VAL A 5 -1.03 -2.63 0.64
N ASP A 6 -1.14 -1.61 1.48
CA ASP A 6 -1.27 -1.76 2.93
C ASP A 6 -2.24 -0.70 3.49
N GLU A 7 -2.73 -0.90 4.70
CA GLU A 7 -3.66 0.02 5.35
C GLU A 7 -3.16 0.50 6.72
N THR A 8 -3.74 1.60 7.16
CA THR A 8 -3.61 2.08 8.54
C THR A 8 -4.95 2.56 9.08
N LYS A 9 -5.16 2.35 10.38
CA LYS A 9 -6.41 2.65 11.11
C LYS A 9 -6.17 3.62 12.28
N GLN A 10 -5.02 4.31 12.31
CA GLN A 10 -4.63 5.11 13.48
C GLN A 10 -5.52 6.31 13.77
N ARG A 11 -5.97 7.03 12.73
CA ARG A 11 -6.87 8.18 12.84
C ARG A 11 -8.04 8.02 11.88
N ASP A 12 -7.73 8.01 10.59
CA ASP A 12 -8.64 7.70 9.50
C ASP A 12 -8.33 6.29 8.99
N TYR A 13 -9.27 5.70 8.26
CA TYR A 13 -8.98 4.51 7.49
C TYR A 13 -8.29 4.93 6.20
N LEU A 14 -7.02 4.62 6.07
CA LEU A 14 -6.24 4.87 4.87
C LEU A 14 -5.80 3.54 4.26
N LEU A 15 -6.01 3.39 2.97
CA LEU A 15 -5.41 2.33 2.17
C LEU A 15 -4.42 2.99 1.21
N VAL A 16 -3.19 2.52 1.22
CA VAL A 16 -2.11 3.08 0.39
C VAL A 16 -1.71 2.07 -0.66
N ALA A 17 -1.69 2.51 -1.91
CA ALA A 17 -1.26 1.71 -3.05
C ALA A 17 -0.02 2.34 -3.70
N SER A 18 1.12 1.67 -3.61
CA SER A 18 2.35 2.05 -4.32
C SER A 18 2.44 1.31 -5.65
N VAL A 19 2.73 2.04 -6.73
CA VAL A 19 2.67 1.53 -8.09
C VAL A 19 4.07 1.46 -8.69
N HIS A 20 4.44 0.29 -9.24
CA HIS A 20 5.77 0.03 -9.76
C HIS A 20 5.74 -0.69 -11.11
N VAL A 21 6.61 -0.30 -12.01
CA VAL A 21 6.87 -1.08 -13.22
C VAL A 21 7.79 -2.26 -12.90
N SER A 22 7.66 -3.37 -13.65
CA SER A 22 8.39 -4.61 -13.35
C SER A 22 9.91 -4.44 -13.38
N THR A 23 10.43 -3.53 -14.20
CA THR A 23 11.86 -3.24 -14.31
C THR A 23 12.47 -2.65 -13.04
N ASP A 24 11.68 -1.96 -12.23
CA ASP A 24 12.16 -1.23 -11.05
C ASP A 24 12.16 -2.09 -9.77
N LEU A 25 11.48 -3.24 -9.80
CA LEU A 25 11.28 -4.07 -8.60
C LEU A 25 12.58 -4.60 -8.01
N THR A 26 13.56 -4.96 -8.85
CA THR A 26 14.85 -5.48 -8.39
C THR A 26 15.62 -4.42 -7.63
N ALA A 27 15.71 -3.21 -8.17
CA ALA A 27 16.38 -2.08 -7.53
C ALA A 27 15.69 -1.71 -6.20
N LEU A 28 14.37 -1.68 -6.19
CA LEU A 28 13.60 -1.35 -4.99
C LEU A 28 13.76 -2.43 -3.90
N ARG A 29 13.79 -3.72 -4.28
CA ARG A 29 14.12 -4.80 -3.33
C ARG A 29 15.52 -4.69 -2.77
N GLN A 30 16.49 -4.26 -3.54
CA GLN A 30 17.84 -3.97 -3.06
C GLN A 30 17.84 -2.81 -2.06
N THR A 31 17.08 -1.75 -2.32
CA THR A 31 16.88 -0.64 -1.38
C THR A 31 16.32 -1.13 -0.05
N VAL A 32 15.25 -1.93 -0.08
CA VAL A 32 14.65 -2.49 1.15
C VAL A 32 15.65 -3.37 1.91
N ARG A 33 16.37 -4.25 1.21
CA ARG A 33 17.39 -5.10 1.85
C ARG A 33 18.49 -4.29 2.50
N GLY A 34 18.94 -3.21 1.87
CA GLY A 34 19.96 -2.30 2.41
C GLY A 34 19.51 -1.56 3.67
N LEU A 35 18.22 -1.45 3.92
CA LEU A 35 17.64 -0.84 5.11
C LEU A 35 17.50 -1.81 6.29
N LEU A 36 17.59 -3.13 6.06
CA LEU A 36 17.47 -4.12 7.11
C LEU A 36 18.69 -4.10 8.04
N LEU A 37 18.44 -4.18 9.33
CA LEU A 37 19.49 -4.40 10.33
C LEU A 37 19.90 -5.88 10.38
N PRO A 38 21.12 -6.20 10.87
CA PRO A 38 21.54 -7.59 11.08
C PRO A 38 20.48 -8.38 11.88
N GLY A 39 20.04 -9.53 11.36
CA GLY A 39 19.00 -10.36 11.97
C GLY A 39 17.55 -9.90 11.75
N GLN A 40 17.33 -8.73 11.18
CA GLN A 40 16.00 -8.26 10.84
C GLN A 40 15.51 -8.95 9.56
N ARG A 41 14.29 -9.50 9.60
CA ARG A 41 13.71 -10.25 8.47
C ARG A 41 12.93 -9.39 7.49
N TYR A 42 12.25 -8.35 7.98
CA TYR A 42 11.43 -7.42 7.20
C TYR A 42 11.33 -6.07 7.91
N LEU A 43 10.95 -5.04 7.15
CA LEU A 43 10.67 -3.70 7.70
C LEU A 43 9.18 -3.59 8.03
N HIS A 44 8.90 -3.02 9.21
CA HIS A 44 7.57 -2.64 9.63
C HIS A 44 7.67 -1.34 10.42
N MET A 45 7.12 -0.25 9.89
CA MET A 45 7.36 1.10 10.44
C MET A 45 6.98 1.22 11.91
N LYS A 46 5.89 0.57 12.32
CA LYS A 46 5.42 0.59 13.71
C LYS A 46 6.50 0.13 14.70
N ASP A 47 7.34 -0.82 14.31
CA ASP A 47 8.34 -1.45 15.18
C ASP A 47 9.71 -0.74 15.16
N GLU A 48 9.88 0.23 14.25
CA GLU A 48 11.13 0.97 14.10
C GLU A 48 11.22 2.16 15.05
N LYS A 49 12.45 2.55 15.39
CA LYS A 49 12.71 3.82 16.12
C LYS A 49 12.61 5.01 15.17
N ASP A 50 12.33 6.20 15.70
CA ASP A 50 12.09 7.41 14.91
C ASP A 50 13.22 7.76 13.94
N GLY A 51 14.49 7.63 14.35
CA GLY A 51 15.62 7.85 13.45
C GLY A 51 15.64 6.88 12.28
N ARG A 52 15.31 5.63 12.53
CA ARG A 52 15.18 4.58 11.51
C ARG A 52 14.01 4.87 10.57
N LYS A 53 12.86 5.25 11.12
CA LYS A 53 11.68 5.61 10.33
C LYS A 53 11.98 6.75 9.34
N ARG A 54 12.74 7.77 9.77
CA ARG A 54 13.17 8.86 8.89
C ARG A 54 14.06 8.35 7.76
N THR A 55 15.03 7.50 8.08
CA THR A 55 15.92 6.89 7.09
C THR A 55 15.14 6.06 6.07
N ILE A 56 14.20 5.25 6.52
CA ILE A 56 13.36 4.40 5.66
C ILE A 56 12.47 5.26 4.76
N ALA A 57 11.76 6.24 5.31
CA ALA A 57 10.90 7.14 4.55
C ALA A 57 11.69 7.92 3.49
N GLN A 58 12.86 8.47 3.87
CA GLN A 58 13.73 9.20 2.94
C GLN A 58 14.23 8.29 1.81
N ALA A 59 14.61 7.06 2.12
CA ALA A 59 15.08 6.10 1.12
C ALA A 59 14.01 5.80 0.06
N PHE A 60 12.75 5.69 0.45
CA PHE A 60 11.65 5.48 -0.51
C PHE A 60 11.36 6.73 -1.35
N VAL A 61 11.46 7.92 -0.76
CA VAL A 61 11.37 9.18 -1.51
C VAL A 61 12.51 9.27 -2.54
N ASP A 62 13.74 8.98 -2.12
CA ASP A 62 14.93 9.03 -2.99
C ASP A 62 14.88 7.97 -4.11
N ALA A 63 14.22 6.84 -3.84
CA ALA A 63 13.97 5.80 -4.84
C ALA A 63 12.86 6.17 -5.85
N GLY A 64 12.22 7.34 -5.71
CA GLY A 64 11.18 7.82 -6.62
C GLY A 64 9.87 7.04 -6.55
N VAL A 65 9.58 6.43 -5.40
CA VAL A 65 8.32 5.70 -5.18
C VAL A 65 7.13 6.61 -5.38
N GLN A 66 6.09 6.08 -6.00
CA GLN A 66 4.83 6.79 -6.23
C GLN A 66 3.66 5.99 -5.66
N ALA A 67 2.78 6.67 -4.92
CA ALA A 67 1.63 6.04 -4.30
C ALA A 67 0.39 6.93 -4.30
N THR A 68 -0.76 6.26 -4.31
CA THR A 68 -2.07 6.87 -4.05
C THR A 68 -2.53 6.52 -2.64
N VAL A 69 -3.05 7.51 -1.93
CA VAL A 69 -3.69 7.35 -0.63
C VAL A 69 -5.21 7.39 -0.82
N TYR A 70 -5.88 6.27 -0.58
CA TYR A 70 -7.35 6.20 -0.51
C TYR A 70 -7.79 6.44 0.92
N ARG A 71 -8.60 7.46 1.14
CA ARG A 71 -9.08 7.85 2.46
C ARG A 71 -10.58 7.61 2.58
N ALA A 72 -10.96 6.65 3.42
CA ALA A 72 -12.36 6.38 3.71
C ALA A 72 -12.85 7.26 4.85
N GLY A 73 -13.86 8.06 4.57
CA GLY A 73 -14.43 9.02 5.51
C GLY A 73 -15.30 8.37 6.61
N SER A 74 -15.67 9.21 7.57
CA SER A 74 -16.50 8.80 8.73
C SER A 74 -17.97 8.47 8.37
N HIS A 75 -18.41 8.79 7.14
CA HIS A 75 -19.73 8.41 6.66
C HIS A 75 -19.91 6.90 6.47
N HIS A 76 -18.82 6.16 6.34
CA HIS A 76 -18.86 4.70 6.37
C HIS A 76 -19.00 4.19 7.80
N ARG A 77 -19.99 3.34 8.05
CA ARG A 77 -20.39 2.91 9.41
C ARG A 77 -19.36 2.04 10.13
N ASN A 78 -18.57 1.27 9.38
CA ASN A 78 -17.64 0.32 9.96
C ASN A 78 -16.39 0.12 9.07
N GLU A 79 -15.41 -0.58 9.60
CA GLU A 79 -14.15 -0.85 8.93
C GLU A 79 -14.31 -1.59 7.60
N ARG A 80 -15.19 -2.59 7.53
CA ARG A 80 -15.43 -3.34 6.30
C ARG A 80 -15.97 -2.47 5.19
N GLN A 81 -16.87 -1.52 5.49
CA GLN A 81 -17.37 -0.57 4.50
C GLN A 81 -16.28 0.37 4.02
N ARG A 82 -15.41 0.86 4.92
CA ARG A 82 -14.26 1.70 4.58
C ARG A 82 -13.28 0.97 3.68
N ARG A 83 -12.92 -0.26 4.07
CA ARG A 83 -12.04 -1.12 3.25
C ARG A 83 -12.65 -1.40 1.89
N SER A 84 -13.92 -1.74 1.84
CA SER A 84 -14.67 -2.00 0.60
C SER A 84 -14.62 -0.81 -0.35
N ALA A 85 -14.89 0.41 0.12
CA ALA A 85 -14.84 1.63 -0.69
C ALA A 85 -13.42 1.91 -1.22
N CYS A 86 -12.39 1.72 -0.39
CA CYS A 86 -11.00 1.85 -0.82
C CYS A 86 -10.62 0.82 -1.89
N LEU A 87 -11.02 -0.45 -1.73
CA LEU A 87 -10.76 -1.51 -2.70
C LEU A 87 -11.48 -1.27 -4.03
N GLU A 88 -12.72 -0.78 -4.00
CA GLU A 88 -13.47 -0.41 -5.19
C GLU A 88 -12.75 0.70 -5.97
N ALA A 89 -12.36 1.77 -5.28
CA ALA A 89 -11.63 2.87 -5.88
C ALA A 89 -10.26 2.42 -6.45
N LEU A 90 -9.54 1.57 -5.72
CA LEU A 90 -8.29 0.96 -6.18
C LEU A 90 -8.48 0.20 -7.49
N VAL A 91 -9.51 -0.63 -7.59
CA VAL A 91 -9.80 -1.39 -8.82
C VAL A 91 -10.16 -0.45 -9.96
N GLN A 92 -11.01 0.55 -9.72
CA GLN A 92 -11.42 1.53 -10.72
C GLN A 92 -10.23 2.29 -11.31
N ASP A 93 -9.30 2.75 -10.45
CA ASP A 93 -8.13 3.52 -10.88
C ASP A 93 -7.15 2.70 -11.75
N HIS A 94 -7.17 1.38 -11.61
CA HIS A 94 -6.25 0.49 -12.31
C HIS A 94 -6.93 -0.40 -13.38
N ALA A 95 -8.24 -0.24 -13.58
CA ALA A 95 -9.02 -1.08 -14.49
C ALA A 95 -8.58 -1.00 -15.98
N ALA A 96 -8.01 0.15 -16.37
CA ALA A 96 -7.54 0.37 -17.75
C ALA A 96 -6.16 -0.25 -18.04
N LEU A 97 -5.46 -0.78 -17.02
CA LEU A 97 -4.17 -1.43 -17.20
C LEU A 97 -4.33 -2.78 -17.92
N THR A 98 -3.51 -3.00 -18.94
CA THR A 98 -3.55 -4.23 -19.73
C THR A 98 -3.05 -5.46 -18.98
N GLU A 99 -2.14 -5.25 -18.01
CA GLU A 99 -1.62 -6.27 -17.10
C GLU A 99 -1.20 -5.61 -15.80
N ALA A 100 -1.88 -5.97 -14.71
CA ALA A 100 -1.56 -5.48 -13.37
C ALA A 100 -1.74 -6.57 -12.32
N ARG A 101 -0.92 -6.49 -11.28
CA ARG A 101 -1.00 -7.36 -10.11
C ARG A 101 -1.06 -6.51 -8.84
N ILE A 102 -2.10 -6.68 -8.06
CA ILE A 102 -2.27 -6.11 -6.74
C ILE A 102 -1.77 -7.11 -5.70
N ILE A 103 -0.84 -6.71 -4.86
CA ILE A 103 -0.31 -7.47 -3.73
C ILE A 103 -0.74 -6.74 -2.45
N LEU A 104 -1.64 -7.36 -1.70
CA LEU A 104 -2.15 -6.81 -0.44
C LEU A 104 -1.39 -7.39 0.74
N ASP A 105 -1.07 -6.56 1.73
CA ASP A 105 -0.63 -7.09 3.03
C ASP A 105 -1.75 -7.91 3.65
N GLU A 106 -1.38 -9.10 4.17
CA GLU A 106 -2.34 -10.09 4.62
C GLU A 106 -2.85 -9.79 6.04
N ASP A 107 -4.10 -9.35 6.13
CA ASP A 107 -4.88 -9.44 7.36
C ASP A 107 -5.76 -10.70 7.26
N GLU A 108 -5.38 -11.77 7.96
CA GLU A 108 -6.07 -13.07 7.91
C GLU A 108 -7.59 -12.94 8.16
N THR A 109 -8.01 -11.97 8.97
CA THR A 109 -9.44 -11.74 9.29
C THR A 109 -10.20 -11.12 8.12
N MET A 110 -9.50 -10.55 7.14
CA MET A 110 -10.07 -9.83 6.02
C MET A 110 -9.90 -10.54 4.67
N VAL A 111 -9.02 -11.54 4.55
CA VAL A 111 -8.71 -12.23 3.27
C VAL A 111 -9.97 -12.70 2.54
N LYS A 112 -10.89 -13.37 3.24
CA LYS A 112 -12.14 -13.85 2.63
C LYS A 112 -13.02 -12.70 2.13
N PHE A 113 -13.13 -11.65 2.92
CA PHE A 113 -13.89 -10.45 2.57
C PHE A 113 -13.28 -9.73 1.37
N ASP A 114 -11.97 -9.52 1.37
CA ASP A 114 -11.24 -8.88 0.27
C ASP A 114 -11.43 -9.64 -1.04
N ASN A 115 -11.23 -10.97 -1.03
CA ASN A 115 -11.38 -11.79 -2.21
C ASN A 115 -12.80 -11.68 -2.80
N GLN A 116 -13.82 -11.69 -1.94
CA GLN A 116 -15.20 -11.51 -2.38
C GLN A 116 -15.41 -10.15 -3.04
N LYS A 117 -14.90 -9.07 -2.43
CA LYS A 117 -15.03 -7.71 -2.96
C LYS A 117 -14.21 -7.48 -4.23
N LEU A 118 -13.00 -7.99 -4.30
CA LEU A 118 -12.16 -7.88 -5.49
C LEU A 118 -12.75 -8.64 -6.68
N ILE A 119 -13.36 -9.81 -6.46
CA ILE A 119 -14.13 -10.51 -7.51
C ILE A 119 -15.27 -9.64 -8.02
N GLU A 120 -16.05 -9.05 -7.11
CA GLU A 120 -17.17 -8.18 -7.45
C GLU A 120 -16.70 -6.97 -8.26
N TYR A 121 -15.70 -6.24 -7.78
CA TYR A 121 -15.23 -5.00 -8.38
C TYR A 121 -14.49 -5.19 -9.70
N THR A 122 -13.65 -6.23 -9.82
CA THR A 122 -12.97 -6.52 -11.09
C THR A 122 -13.94 -6.95 -12.19
N ARG A 123 -15.03 -7.66 -11.83
CA ARG A 123 -16.11 -7.96 -12.77
C ARG A 123 -16.87 -6.72 -13.19
N ALA A 124 -17.27 -5.88 -12.22
CA ALA A 124 -17.99 -4.64 -12.50
C ALA A 124 -17.19 -3.67 -13.37
N ALA A 125 -15.88 -3.58 -13.14
CA ALA A 125 -14.95 -2.74 -13.92
C ALA A 125 -14.49 -3.38 -15.24
N GLY A 126 -14.87 -4.63 -15.55
CA GLY A 126 -14.49 -5.32 -16.77
C GLY A 126 -13.00 -5.69 -16.88
N CYS A 127 -12.28 -5.71 -15.74
CA CYS A 127 -10.83 -5.94 -15.72
C CYS A 127 -10.42 -7.28 -15.05
N ARG A 128 -11.35 -8.22 -14.92
CA ARG A 128 -11.11 -9.50 -14.25
C ARG A 128 -9.91 -10.28 -14.80
N ASP A 129 -9.67 -10.23 -16.09
CA ASP A 129 -8.62 -11.01 -16.73
C ASP A 129 -7.28 -10.26 -16.81
N THR A 130 -7.29 -8.94 -16.63
CA THR A 130 -6.11 -8.07 -16.72
C THR A 130 -5.58 -7.62 -15.37
N LEU A 131 -6.44 -7.58 -14.33
CA LEU A 131 -6.08 -7.19 -12.97
C LEU A 131 -6.13 -8.41 -12.04
N ARG A 132 -4.96 -8.93 -11.69
CA ARG A 132 -4.79 -10.03 -10.75
C ARG A 132 -4.52 -9.51 -9.35
N TYR A 133 -4.88 -10.28 -8.32
CA TYR A 133 -4.62 -9.91 -6.93
C TYR A 133 -4.25 -11.12 -6.08
N GLU A 134 -3.45 -10.89 -5.06
CA GLU A 134 -3.04 -11.88 -4.06
C GLU A 134 -2.76 -11.21 -2.72
N HIS A 135 -2.89 -11.96 -1.63
CA HIS A 135 -2.46 -11.55 -0.30
C HIS A 135 -1.09 -12.16 -0.01
N LYS A 136 -0.21 -11.38 0.61
CA LYS A 136 1.09 -11.84 1.08
C LYS A 136 1.42 -11.26 2.44
N GLN A 137 2.14 -12.04 3.23
CA GLN A 137 2.66 -11.57 4.50
C GLN A 137 3.91 -10.72 4.27
N SER A 138 4.10 -9.67 5.08
CA SER A 138 5.21 -8.73 4.98
C SER A 138 6.60 -9.40 5.02
N HIS A 139 6.74 -10.56 5.71
CA HIS A 139 8.00 -11.30 5.73
C HIS A 139 8.26 -12.11 4.45
N ALA A 140 7.23 -12.36 3.65
CA ALA A 140 7.33 -13.08 2.38
C ALA A 140 7.47 -12.15 1.17
N GLU A 141 7.00 -10.88 1.28
CA GLU A 141 7.11 -9.87 0.22
C GLU A 141 7.67 -8.55 0.77
N ALA A 142 8.96 -8.35 0.54
CA ALA A 142 9.70 -7.20 1.07
C ALA A 142 9.13 -5.84 0.64
N LEU A 143 8.51 -5.75 -0.54
CA LEU A 143 8.00 -4.49 -1.07
C LEU A 143 6.71 -4.00 -0.41
N LEU A 144 6.07 -4.81 0.43
CA LEU A 144 4.99 -4.34 1.30
C LEU A 144 5.47 -3.32 2.35
N ALA A 145 6.78 -3.26 2.62
CA ALA A 145 7.37 -2.20 3.43
C ALA A 145 7.16 -0.78 2.85
N VAL A 146 6.96 -0.66 1.54
CA VAL A 146 6.77 0.63 0.87
C VAL A 146 5.42 1.25 1.23
N PRO A 147 4.26 0.61 0.96
CA PRO A 147 2.97 1.16 1.37
C PRO A 147 2.83 1.25 2.90
N ASP A 148 3.39 0.33 3.70
CA ASP A 148 3.43 0.42 5.16
C ASP A 148 4.10 1.73 5.63
N ALA A 149 5.27 2.05 5.10
CA ALA A 149 5.99 3.26 5.47
C ALA A 149 5.22 4.54 5.07
N ILE A 150 4.64 4.56 3.89
CA ILE A 150 3.85 5.69 3.42
C ILE A 150 2.59 5.86 4.28
N ALA A 151 1.86 4.77 4.53
CA ALA A 151 0.65 4.79 5.36
C ALA A 151 0.93 5.29 6.76
N TRP A 152 2.00 4.79 7.39
CA TRP A 152 2.39 5.21 8.74
C TRP A 152 2.73 6.70 8.79
N CYS A 153 3.61 7.18 7.91
CA CYS A 153 4.01 8.59 7.87
C CYS A 153 2.83 9.51 7.57
N TRP A 154 1.98 9.12 6.64
CA TRP A 154 0.82 9.91 6.24
C TRP A 154 -0.19 10.05 7.38
N ALA A 155 -0.50 8.95 8.06
CA ALA A 155 -1.40 8.94 9.22
C ALA A 155 -0.85 9.71 10.42
N LYS A 156 0.46 9.61 10.67
CA LYS A 156 1.12 10.33 11.75
C LYS A 156 1.03 11.84 11.57
N GLY A 157 1.12 12.31 10.33
CA GLY A 157 1.00 13.74 10.01
C GLY A 157 2.22 14.58 10.38
N GLY A 158 2.07 15.90 10.34
CA GLY A 158 3.13 16.84 10.69
C GLY A 158 4.42 16.61 9.86
N PRO A 159 5.60 16.64 10.51
CA PRO A 159 6.88 16.46 9.80
C PRO A 159 7.00 15.13 9.04
N TRP A 160 6.31 14.09 9.50
CA TRP A 160 6.30 12.78 8.84
C TRP A 160 5.58 12.83 7.48
N ARG A 161 4.44 13.52 7.45
CA ARG A 161 3.71 13.73 6.19
C ARG A 161 4.49 14.61 5.22
N THR A 162 5.17 15.62 5.72
CA THR A 162 6.06 16.47 4.90
C THR A 162 7.19 15.64 4.30
N LEU A 163 7.83 14.77 5.08
CA LEU A 163 8.93 13.92 4.64
C LEU A 163 8.50 12.96 3.52
N ILE A 164 7.37 12.26 3.71
CA ILE A 164 6.89 11.25 2.75
C ILE A 164 6.11 11.85 1.57
N GLY A 165 5.72 13.12 1.68
CA GLY A 165 4.88 13.82 0.70
C GLY A 165 5.29 13.65 -0.76
N PRO A 166 6.59 13.74 -1.12
CA PRO A 166 7.02 13.53 -2.50
C PRO A 166 6.65 12.15 -3.08
N ALA A 167 6.46 11.13 -2.25
CA ALA A 167 6.04 9.79 -2.68
C ALA A 167 4.52 9.68 -2.88
N VAL A 168 3.72 10.63 -2.37
CA VAL A 168 2.25 10.60 -2.48
C VAL A 168 1.83 11.47 -3.67
N THR A 169 1.46 10.83 -4.76
CA THR A 169 1.10 11.51 -6.01
C THR A 169 -0.38 11.83 -6.13
N ALA A 170 -1.22 11.11 -5.38
CA ALA A 170 -2.66 11.35 -5.35
C ALA A 170 -3.26 11.01 -3.99
N ILE A 171 -4.33 11.73 -3.63
CA ILE A 171 -5.19 11.43 -2.49
C ILE A 171 -6.61 11.32 -3.03
N ARG A 172 -7.27 10.20 -2.73
CA ARG A 172 -8.65 9.96 -3.15
C ARG A 172 -9.53 9.72 -1.94
N ASP A 173 -10.48 10.63 -1.73
CA ASP A 173 -11.54 10.46 -0.75
C ASP A 173 -12.63 9.53 -1.30
N VAL A 174 -13.03 8.54 -0.50
CA VAL A 174 -14.00 7.50 -0.88
C VAL A 174 -15.06 7.30 0.18
#